data_c9785d2a71bc3992dacb62b3ce523b52
#
_entry.id   c9785d2a71bc3992dacb62b3ce523b52
#
_cell.length_a   1.000
_cell.length_b   1.000
_cell.length_c   1.000
_cell.angle_alpha   90.00
_cell.angle_beta   90.00
_cell.angle_gamma   90.00
#
_symmetry.space_group_name_H-M   'P 1'
#
loop_
_entity.id
_entity.type
_entity.pdbx_description
1 polymer ?
#
loop_
_entity_poly.entity_id
_entity_poly.type
_entity_poly.pdbx_seq_one_letter_code
_entity_poly.pdbx_strand_id
1 'polypeptide(L)'
;MPEPWLYSDCAYVMDESSKNVSAQDYRRFLQQQYKNLPQSLKDLMDFDYFEQQSEAKREQIEQTLIEQRHQSDAIAPFSAEELQDWRILPLYESWQNVQLWHLAANKGKGLVIEFARSESGFQTQNDGEQRQHLAKVKSVDAWLPDDALYYLFNRPQQGDQEHDEWRLVRPLSSADRLVNMNKRSKAMYRLPNKAVKRVILGYRCSQEYCQQVKHYLSQDINYRHVECVQAQLDPKTQCLQLVTIK
;
A
#
# COMPACT_ATOMS: atom_id res chain seq x y z
N MET A 1 8.98 -4.44 -23.83
CA MET A 1 7.92 -4.88 -22.90
C MET A 1 8.61 -5.55 -21.72
N PRO A 2 8.28 -5.23 -20.48
CA PRO A 2 8.81 -5.99 -19.36
C PRO A 2 8.34 -7.44 -19.46
N GLU A 3 9.26 -8.36 -19.22
CA GLU A 3 8.98 -9.78 -19.36
C GLU A 3 7.92 -10.28 -18.36
N PRO A 4 7.09 -11.27 -18.73
CA PRO A 4 5.96 -11.75 -17.93
C PRO A 4 6.29 -12.23 -16.52
N TRP A 5 7.53 -12.63 -16.27
CA TRP A 5 8.00 -13.14 -14.98
C TRP A 5 8.10 -12.07 -13.88
N LEU A 6 8.23 -10.78 -14.24
CA LEU A 6 8.22 -9.69 -13.27
C LEU A 6 6.93 -9.61 -12.45
N TYR A 7 5.83 -10.16 -12.97
CA TYR A 7 4.52 -10.02 -12.34
C TYR A 7 4.09 -11.25 -11.51
N SER A 8 4.77 -12.39 -11.66
CA SER A 8 4.38 -13.63 -10.96
C SER A 8 5.10 -13.84 -9.63
N ASP A 9 6.27 -13.21 -9.46
CA ASP A 9 7.17 -13.48 -8.33
C ASP A 9 7.43 -12.21 -7.50
N CYS A 10 6.49 -11.26 -7.56
CA CYS A 10 6.60 -9.97 -6.93
C CYS A 10 5.60 -9.85 -5.78
N ALA A 11 6.11 -9.52 -4.61
CA ALA A 11 5.30 -9.11 -3.47
C ALA A 11 5.42 -7.60 -3.25
N TYR A 12 4.44 -7.03 -2.59
CA TYR A 12 4.34 -5.60 -2.36
C TYR A 12 4.22 -5.30 -0.88
N VAL A 13 5.00 -4.35 -0.40
CA VAL A 13 4.91 -3.84 0.97
C VAL A 13 4.72 -2.33 0.96
N MET A 14 4.00 -1.83 1.95
CA MET A 14 3.89 -0.40 2.22
C MET A 14 4.80 -0.05 3.39
N ASP A 15 5.59 1.00 3.22
CA ASP A 15 6.36 1.58 4.31
C ASP A 15 5.41 2.40 5.21
N GLU A 16 5.14 1.87 6.39
CA GLU A 16 4.39 2.57 7.44
C GLU A 16 5.27 3.49 8.30
N SER A 17 6.58 3.56 8.02
CA SER A 17 7.51 4.39 8.83
C SER A 17 7.15 5.88 8.81
N SER A 18 6.26 6.33 7.94
CA SER A 18 5.57 7.62 8.05
C SER A 18 4.41 7.56 9.06
N LYS A 19 4.65 7.02 10.27
CA LYS A 19 3.74 7.26 11.41
C LYS A 19 3.63 8.75 11.72
N ASN A 20 4.53 9.54 11.20
CA ASN A 20 4.49 10.98 11.28
C ASN A 20 3.56 11.53 10.20
N VAL A 21 2.53 12.22 10.62
CA VAL A 21 1.71 13.05 9.75
C VAL A 21 2.64 14.08 9.10
N SER A 22 2.69 14.13 7.76
CA SER A 22 3.52 15.14 7.10
C SER A 22 3.02 16.55 7.47
N ALA A 23 3.93 17.53 7.56
CA ALA A 23 3.54 18.92 7.83
C ALA A 23 2.50 19.42 6.83
N GLN A 24 2.55 18.92 5.58
CA GLN A 24 1.59 19.26 4.55
C GLN A 24 0.20 18.66 4.78
N ASP A 25 0.13 17.40 5.24
CA ASP A 25 -1.15 16.74 5.56
C ASP A 25 -1.78 17.35 6.80
N TYR A 26 -0.96 17.67 7.81
CA TYR A 26 -1.40 18.37 9.01
C TYR A 26 -2.00 19.73 8.65
N ARG A 27 -1.30 20.54 7.85
CA ARG A 27 -1.80 21.85 7.40
C ARG A 27 -3.07 21.74 6.56
N ARG A 28 -3.15 20.77 5.67
CA ARG A 28 -4.34 20.50 4.86
C ARG A 28 -5.55 20.15 5.73
N PHE A 29 -5.35 19.33 6.74
CA PHE A 29 -6.38 19.00 7.72
C PHE A 29 -6.85 20.25 8.47
N LEU A 30 -5.94 21.07 8.98
CA LEU A 30 -6.29 22.32 9.65
C LEU A 30 -7.07 23.27 8.72
N GLN A 31 -6.69 23.38 7.46
CA GLN A 31 -7.43 24.17 6.47
C GLN A 31 -8.87 23.67 6.29
N GLN A 32 -9.06 22.37 6.31
CA GLN A 32 -10.39 21.78 6.21
C GLN A 32 -11.22 22.03 7.47
N GLN A 33 -10.61 21.88 8.65
CA GLN A 33 -11.25 22.20 9.92
C GLN A 33 -11.64 23.69 9.99
N TYR A 34 -10.72 24.57 9.60
CA TYR A 34 -11.00 26.02 9.57
C TYR A 34 -12.15 26.35 8.61
N LYS A 35 -12.21 25.72 7.43
CA LYS A 35 -13.34 25.90 6.49
C LYS A 35 -14.68 25.50 7.09
N ASN A 36 -14.70 24.53 7.98
CA ASN A 36 -15.92 24.03 8.62
C ASN A 36 -16.32 24.82 9.88
N LEU A 37 -15.50 25.80 10.32
CA LEU A 37 -15.85 26.66 11.45
C LEU A 37 -17.05 27.56 11.10
N PRO A 38 -17.91 27.85 12.10
CA PRO A 38 -18.95 28.87 11.96
C PRO A 38 -18.35 30.23 11.58
N GLN A 39 -19.10 30.99 10.79
CA GLN A 39 -18.64 32.31 10.30
C GLN A 39 -18.28 33.26 11.45
N SER A 40 -19.02 33.23 12.53
CA SER A 40 -18.74 34.04 13.73
C SER A 40 -17.35 33.77 14.36
N LEU A 41 -16.82 32.57 14.23
CA LEU A 41 -15.45 32.24 14.68
C LEU A 41 -14.39 32.64 13.65
N LYS A 42 -14.71 32.56 12.36
CA LYS A 42 -13.81 33.03 11.30
C LYS A 42 -13.63 34.55 11.30
N ASP A 43 -14.64 35.26 11.74
CA ASP A 43 -14.58 36.75 11.87
C ASP A 43 -13.68 37.15 13.07
N LEU A 44 -13.44 36.25 14.03
CA LEU A 44 -12.62 36.51 15.23
C LEU A 44 -11.16 36.06 15.09
N MET A 45 -10.89 35.15 14.16
CA MET A 45 -9.53 34.60 13.97
C MET A 45 -9.27 34.29 12.51
N ASP A 46 -8.08 34.59 12.03
CA ASP A 46 -7.59 34.12 10.74
C ASP A 46 -7.03 32.69 10.79
N PHE A 47 -6.68 32.14 9.63
CA PHE A 47 -6.14 30.79 9.55
C PHE A 47 -4.78 30.66 10.25
N ASP A 48 -3.93 31.67 10.17
CA ASP A 48 -2.58 31.61 10.75
C ASP A 48 -2.65 31.58 12.29
N TYR A 49 -3.57 32.34 12.89
CA TYR A 49 -3.84 32.28 14.32
C TYR A 49 -4.44 30.92 14.73
N PHE A 50 -5.36 30.39 13.93
CA PHE A 50 -5.92 29.04 14.16
C PHE A 50 -4.85 27.95 14.09
N GLU A 51 -3.95 28.00 13.10
CA GLU A 51 -2.83 27.09 12.96
C GLU A 51 -1.92 27.16 14.19
N GLN A 52 -1.54 28.37 14.64
CA GLN A 52 -0.72 28.58 15.82
C GLN A 52 -1.37 28.02 17.11
N GLN A 53 -2.67 28.23 17.31
CA GLN A 53 -3.37 27.68 18.47
C GLN A 53 -3.49 26.14 18.40
N SER A 54 -3.57 25.58 17.21
CA SER A 54 -3.64 24.15 16.99
C SER A 54 -2.31 23.45 17.28
N GLU A 55 -1.19 24.14 17.21
CA GLU A 55 0.15 23.58 17.48
C GLU A 55 0.29 23.05 18.94
N ALA A 56 -0.36 23.68 19.90
CA ALA A 56 -0.41 23.22 21.30
C ALA A 56 -1.11 21.84 21.46
N LYS A 57 -1.92 21.43 20.48
CA LYS A 57 -2.64 20.14 20.45
C LYS A 57 -2.17 19.24 19.30
N ARG A 58 -1.01 19.50 18.74
CA ARG A 58 -0.50 18.83 17.55
C ARG A 58 -0.49 17.31 17.70
N GLU A 59 0.05 16.79 18.78
CA GLU A 59 0.09 15.32 19.01
C GLU A 59 -1.31 14.68 19.00
N GLN A 60 -2.30 15.32 19.64
CA GLN A 60 -3.66 14.85 19.64
C GLN A 60 -4.30 14.90 18.26
N ILE A 61 -4.03 15.96 17.50
CA ILE A 61 -4.54 16.14 16.14
C ILE A 61 -3.88 15.11 15.20
N GLU A 62 -2.57 14.89 15.32
CA GLU A 62 -1.85 13.88 14.53
C GLU A 62 -2.35 12.48 14.85
N GLN A 63 -2.61 12.17 16.11
CA GLN A 63 -3.18 10.90 16.53
C GLN A 63 -4.60 10.71 16.00
N THR A 64 -5.43 11.75 16.06
CA THR A 64 -6.77 11.75 15.45
C THR A 64 -6.71 11.55 13.93
N LEU A 65 -5.75 12.17 13.24
CA LEU A 65 -5.54 11.99 11.81
C LEU A 65 -5.11 10.57 11.46
N ILE A 66 -4.25 9.96 12.27
CA ILE A 66 -3.83 8.56 12.13
C ILE A 66 -5.05 7.66 12.34
N GLU A 67 -5.83 7.88 13.39
CA GLU A 67 -7.05 7.12 13.67
C GLU A 67 -8.12 7.32 12.60
N GLN A 68 -8.32 8.53 12.10
CA GLN A 68 -9.25 8.81 10.99
C GLN A 68 -8.78 8.17 9.68
N ARG A 69 -7.47 8.10 9.42
CA ARG A 69 -6.94 7.31 8.30
C ARG A 69 -7.30 5.83 8.43
N HIS A 70 -7.38 5.32 9.64
CA HIS A 70 -7.82 3.94 9.89
C HIS A 70 -9.36 3.80 9.92
N GLN A 71 -10.11 4.87 10.23
CA GLN A 71 -11.59 4.87 10.33
C GLN A 71 -12.30 5.35 9.05
N SER A 72 -11.63 6.03 8.12
CA SER A 72 -12.26 6.53 6.89
C SER A 72 -12.62 5.43 5.87
N ASP A 73 -12.48 4.19 6.29
CA ASP A 73 -12.79 3.00 5.49
C ASP A 73 -14.25 2.54 5.66
N ALA A 74 -15.18 3.49 5.74
CA ALA A 74 -16.58 3.15 5.48
C ALA A 74 -16.70 2.75 4.00
N ILE A 75 -16.40 1.49 3.72
CA ILE A 75 -16.46 0.92 2.39
C ILE A 75 -17.93 0.92 1.98
N ALA A 76 -18.23 1.58 0.87
CA ALA A 76 -19.58 1.52 0.33
C ALA A 76 -19.92 0.06 -0.02
N PRO A 77 -21.13 -0.42 0.28
CA PRO A 77 -21.53 -1.80 0.05
C PRO A 77 -21.40 -2.17 -1.42
N PHE A 78 -20.85 -3.33 -1.70
CA PHE A 78 -20.78 -3.93 -3.03
C PHE A 78 -21.83 -5.02 -3.15
N SER A 79 -22.41 -5.20 -4.32
CA SER A 79 -23.20 -6.39 -4.63
C SER A 79 -22.27 -7.56 -4.99
N ALA A 80 -22.78 -8.79 -4.86
CA ALA A 80 -22.04 -9.99 -5.26
C ALA A 80 -21.70 -9.98 -6.77
N GLU A 81 -22.53 -9.35 -7.58
CA GLU A 81 -22.34 -9.20 -9.01
C GLU A 81 -21.17 -8.27 -9.34
N GLU A 82 -20.99 -7.21 -8.56
CA GLU A 82 -19.88 -6.26 -8.72
C GLU A 82 -18.52 -6.88 -8.41
N LEU A 83 -18.45 -7.97 -7.63
CA LEU A 83 -17.16 -8.60 -7.27
C LEU A 83 -16.35 -9.06 -8.48
N GLN A 84 -16.99 -9.47 -9.56
CA GLN A 84 -16.33 -9.93 -10.79
C GLN A 84 -15.57 -8.78 -11.48
N ASP A 85 -16.02 -7.56 -11.27
CA ASP A 85 -15.45 -6.35 -11.85
C ASP A 85 -14.38 -5.68 -10.98
N TRP A 86 -14.06 -6.29 -9.86
CA TRP A 86 -13.05 -5.76 -8.96
C TRP A 86 -11.74 -6.55 -9.02
N ARG A 87 -10.65 -5.84 -8.74
CA ARG A 87 -9.30 -6.42 -8.69
C ARG A 87 -8.65 -6.08 -7.36
N ILE A 88 -7.95 -7.05 -6.81
CA ILE A 88 -7.30 -6.97 -5.52
C ILE A 88 -5.79 -6.95 -5.73
N LEU A 89 -5.13 -5.97 -5.13
CA LEU A 89 -3.70 -5.94 -4.94
C LEU A 89 -3.41 -6.19 -3.46
N PRO A 90 -2.85 -7.36 -3.10
CA PRO A 90 -2.44 -7.60 -1.73
C PRO A 90 -1.15 -6.82 -1.43
N LEU A 91 -1.12 -6.18 -0.28
CA LEU A 91 -0.01 -5.41 0.25
C LEU A 91 0.31 -5.93 1.65
N TYR A 92 1.54 -5.75 2.11
CA TYR A 92 1.97 -6.21 3.42
C TYR A 92 2.66 -5.08 4.18
N GLU A 93 2.63 -5.11 5.50
CA GLU A 93 3.22 -4.06 6.34
C GLU A 93 4.75 -4.16 6.39
N SER A 94 5.29 -5.37 6.29
CA SER A 94 6.73 -5.59 6.45
C SER A 94 7.32 -6.56 5.43
N TRP A 95 8.44 -6.14 4.83
CA TRP A 95 9.26 -7.00 3.99
C TRP A 95 9.99 -8.11 4.79
N GLN A 96 10.10 -7.98 6.11
CA GLN A 96 10.73 -8.99 6.98
C GLN A 96 9.86 -10.22 7.20
N ASN A 97 8.59 -10.19 6.79
CA ASN A 97 7.69 -11.32 6.92
C ASN A 97 8.15 -12.48 6.02
N VAL A 98 8.66 -13.55 6.63
CA VAL A 98 9.18 -14.73 5.92
C VAL A 98 8.10 -15.44 5.11
N GLN A 99 6.83 -15.40 5.57
CA GLN A 99 5.71 -15.99 4.83
C GLN A 99 5.46 -15.25 3.52
N LEU A 100 5.57 -13.91 3.51
CA LEU A 100 5.50 -13.10 2.31
C LEU A 100 6.49 -13.61 1.25
N TRP A 101 7.74 -13.81 1.63
CA TRP A 101 8.78 -14.32 0.74
C TRP A 101 8.47 -15.70 0.22
N HIS A 102 7.90 -16.56 1.08
CA HIS A 102 7.58 -17.93 0.70
C HIS A 102 6.40 -18.01 -0.26
N LEU A 103 5.32 -17.28 0.02
CA LEU A 103 4.06 -17.38 -0.69
C LEU A 103 3.99 -16.48 -1.93
N ALA A 104 4.45 -15.22 -1.82
CA ALA A 104 4.26 -14.21 -2.85
C ALA A 104 5.52 -13.87 -3.65
N ALA A 105 6.72 -14.08 -3.07
CA ALA A 105 8.00 -13.77 -3.72
C ALA A 105 8.80 -15.04 -4.10
N ASN A 106 8.12 -16.05 -4.64
CA ASN A 106 8.70 -17.27 -5.19
C ASN A 106 9.72 -17.95 -4.26
N LYS A 107 9.34 -18.18 -3.00
CA LYS A 107 10.19 -18.82 -1.99
C LYS A 107 11.54 -18.09 -1.80
N GLY A 108 11.52 -16.78 -1.86
CA GLY A 108 12.70 -15.92 -1.72
C GLY A 108 13.57 -15.82 -2.98
N LYS A 109 13.12 -16.32 -4.14
CA LYS A 109 13.80 -16.16 -5.42
C LYS A 109 13.33 -14.93 -6.22
N GLY A 110 12.16 -14.39 -5.89
CA GLY A 110 11.57 -13.21 -6.51
C GLY A 110 12.02 -11.92 -5.85
N LEU A 111 11.18 -10.91 -5.89
CA LEU A 111 11.45 -9.60 -5.30
C LEU A 111 10.24 -9.06 -4.53
N VAL A 112 10.49 -8.06 -3.70
CA VAL A 112 9.48 -7.28 -3.00
C VAL A 112 9.63 -5.82 -3.44
N ILE A 113 8.51 -5.18 -3.78
CA ILE A 113 8.47 -3.75 -4.07
C ILE A 113 7.90 -3.03 -2.86
N GLU A 114 8.67 -2.11 -2.32
CA GLU A 114 8.28 -1.25 -1.22
C GLU A 114 7.75 0.07 -1.77
N PHE A 115 6.52 0.40 -1.38
CA PHE A 115 5.87 1.64 -1.75
C PHE A 115 5.92 2.67 -0.62
N ALA A 116 6.23 3.91 -0.96
CA ALA A 116 5.99 5.03 -0.07
C ALA A 116 4.48 5.30 -0.01
N ARG A 117 3.86 5.10 1.15
CA ARG A 117 2.40 5.25 1.32
C ARG A 117 1.91 6.65 0.93
N SER A 118 2.64 7.69 1.31
CA SER A 118 2.31 9.09 0.99
C SER A 118 2.27 9.40 -0.50
N GLU A 119 3.07 8.68 -1.30
CA GLU A 119 3.24 8.92 -2.73
C GLU A 119 2.51 7.88 -3.60
N SER A 120 1.98 6.83 -2.99
CA SER A 120 1.43 5.69 -3.72
C SER A 120 0.06 5.98 -4.36
N GLY A 121 -0.68 6.97 -3.87
CA GLY A 121 -2.08 7.16 -4.22
C GLY A 121 -2.99 6.05 -3.69
N PHE A 122 -2.48 5.19 -2.78
CA PHE A 122 -3.25 4.12 -2.14
C PHE A 122 -4.10 4.69 -1.01
N GLN A 123 -5.12 5.45 -1.38
CA GLN A 123 -6.09 6.01 -0.44
C GLN A 123 -7.47 5.51 -0.82
N THR A 124 -8.34 5.34 0.19
CA THR A 124 -9.73 5.04 -0.10
C THR A 124 -10.38 6.23 -0.80
N GLN A 125 -11.01 5.99 -1.94
CA GLN A 125 -11.76 6.95 -2.74
C GLN A 125 -13.13 6.36 -3.03
N ASN A 126 -14.18 7.04 -2.59
CA ASN A 126 -15.54 6.53 -2.70
C ASN A 126 -16.28 7.04 -3.94
N ASP A 127 -15.75 8.03 -4.65
CA ASP A 127 -16.42 8.73 -5.72
C ASP A 127 -15.77 8.53 -7.09
N GLY A 128 -16.61 8.42 -8.12
CA GLY A 128 -16.23 8.47 -9.53
C GLY A 128 -15.60 7.21 -10.09
N GLU A 129 -15.04 7.33 -11.30
CA GLU A 129 -14.44 6.23 -12.07
C GLU A 129 -13.17 5.65 -11.43
N GLN A 130 -12.56 6.37 -10.49
CA GLN A 130 -11.35 5.97 -9.78
C GLN A 130 -11.63 5.39 -8.38
N ARG A 131 -12.85 4.92 -8.15
CA ARG A 131 -13.23 4.29 -6.89
C ARG A 131 -12.21 3.22 -6.50
N GLN A 132 -11.68 3.33 -5.29
CA GLN A 132 -10.74 2.35 -4.74
C GLN A 132 -10.85 2.27 -3.23
N HIS A 133 -10.56 1.11 -2.67
CA HIS A 133 -10.60 0.88 -1.24
C HIS A 133 -9.30 0.24 -0.78
N LEU A 134 -8.72 0.81 0.25
CA LEU A 134 -7.57 0.25 0.94
C LEU A 134 -7.98 -0.08 2.37
N ALA A 135 -7.93 -1.35 2.73
CA ALA A 135 -8.22 -1.77 4.10
C ALA A 135 -7.33 -2.94 4.55
N LYS A 136 -7.08 -3.01 5.86
CA LYS A 136 -6.39 -4.14 6.49
C LYS A 136 -7.32 -5.35 6.49
N VAL A 137 -6.78 -6.51 6.17
CA VAL A 137 -7.52 -7.78 6.23
C VAL A 137 -7.75 -8.14 7.68
N LYS A 138 -9.00 -8.43 8.01
CA LYS A 138 -9.41 -8.87 9.37
C LYS A 138 -9.51 -10.39 9.41
N SER A 139 -8.98 -10.99 10.46
CA SER A 139 -9.24 -12.38 10.78
C SER A 139 -10.62 -12.52 11.42
N VAL A 140 -11.38 -13.52 11.00
CA VAL A 140 -12.74 -13.76 11.46
C VAL A 140 -12.95 -15.23 11.78
N ASP A 141 -13.69 -15.51 12.84
CA ASP A 141 -13.90 -16.88 13.33
C ASP A 141 -14.90 -17.67 12.45
N ALA A 142 -15.79 -16.98 11.80
CA ALA A 142 -16.80 -17.59 10.96
C ALA A 142 -17.01 -16.83 9.64
N TRP A 143 -17.31 -17.58 8.57
CA TRP A 143 -17.72 -17.01 7.30
C TRP A 143 -19.17 -16.58 7.34
N LEU A 144 -19.46 -15.36 6.89
CA LEU A 144 -20.81 -14.88 6.63
C LEU A 144 -21.07 -15.02 5.11
N PRO A 145 -21.87 -15.98 4.66
CA PRO A 145 -21.90 -16.38 3.26
C PRO A 145 -22.49 -15.34 2.29
N ASP A 146 -23.22 -14.36 2.77
CA ASP A 146 -24.01 -13.46 1.92
C ASP A 146 -23.44 -12.03 1.80
N ASP A 147 -22.28 -11.75 2.41
CA ASP A 147 -21.66 -10.44 2.34
C ASP A 147 -20.44 -10.44 1.42
N ALA A 148 -20.59 -9.84 0.25
CA ALA A 148 -19.54 -9.75 -0.75
C ALA A 148 -18.32 -8.96 -0.25
N LEU A 149 -18.52 -7.92 0.56
CA LEU A 149 -17.44 -7.15 1.21
C LEU A 149 -16.65 -8.00 2.18
N TYR A 150 -17.32 -8.89 2.86
CA TYR A 150 -16.71 -9.79 3.80
C TYR A 150 -15.55 -10.56 3.17
N TYR A 151 -15.73 -11.09 1.95
CA TYR A 151 -14.71 -11.84 1.25
C TYR A 151 -13.54 -10.99 0.76
N LEU A 152 -13.77 -9.70 0.51
CA LEU A 152 -12.71 -8.82 0.03
C LEU A 152 -11.72 -8.47 1.14
N PHE A 153 -12.18 -8.28 2.37
CA PHE A 153 -11.37 -7.74 3.47
C PHE A 153 -11.31 -8.64 4.72
N ASN A 154 -11.91 -9.81 4.67
CA ASN A 154 -11.84 -10.77 5.75
C ASN A 154 -11.19 -12.08 5.29
N ARG A 155 -10.64 -12.78 6.24
CA ARG A 155 -10.03 -14.10 6.04
C ARG A 155 -10.37 -14.97 7.23
N PRO A 156 -10.68 -16.27 7.03
CA PRO A 156 -10.85 -17.18 8.15
C PRO A 156 -9.60 -17.19 9.01
N GLN A 157 -9.78 -17.16 10.33
CA GLN A 157 -8.67 -17.28 11.24
C GLN A 157 -8.04 -18.67 11.09
N GLN A 158 -6.76 -18.69 10.76
CA GLN A 158 -5.95 -19.92 10.68
C GLN A 158 -4.85 -19.84 11.74
N GLY A 159 -5.14 -20.31 12.97
CA GLY A 159 -4.22 -20.22 14.10
C GLY A 159 -4.05 -18.80 14.64
N ASP A 160 -3.02 -18.61 15.47
CA ASP A 160 -2.75 -17.34 16.15
C ASP A 160 -1.98 -16.31 15.28
N GLN A 161 -1.97 -16.47 13.96
CA GLN A 161 -1.22 -15.59 13.08
C GLN A 161 -2.03 -14.35 12.74
N GLU A 162 -1.64 -13.21 13.27
CA GLU A 162 -2.04 -11.92 12.74
C GLU A 162 -1.49 -11.77 11.33
N HIS A 163 -2.38 -11.50 10.39
CA HIS A 163 -1.98 -11.24 9.01
C HIS A 163 -1.76 -9.73 8.85
N ASP A 164 -0.51 -9.35 8.59
CA ASP A 164 -0.14 -7.97 8.22
C ASP A 164 -0.49 -7.67 6.75
N GLU A 165 -1.62 -8.20 6.28
CA GLU A 165 -2.07 -8.02 4.90
C GLU A 165 -3.07 -6.86 4.82
N TRP A 166 -2.81 -5.98 3.87
CA TRP A 166 -3.73 -4.98 3.39
C TRP A 166 -4.21 -5.34 2.00
N ARG A 167 -5.36 -4.90 1.62
CA ARG A 167 -5.87 -5.05 0.25
C ARG A 167 -6.25 -3.71 -0.32
N LEU A 168 -5.65 -3.39 -1.47
CA LEU A 168 -6.14 -2.34 -2.34
C LEU A 168 -7.08 -2.97 -3.36
N VAL A 169 -8.33 -2.53 -3.33
CA VAL A 169 -9.39 -3.02 -4.22
C VAL A 169 -9.78 -1.91 -5.18
N ARG A 170 -9.74 -2.19 -6.48
CA ARG A 170 -10.03 -1.24 -7.56
C ARG A 170 -10.95 -1.87 -8.61
N PRO A 171 -11.87 -1.07 -9.22
CA PRO A 171 -12.71 -1.58 -10.29
C PRO A 171 -11.90 -1.85 -11.56
N LEU A 172 -12.31 -2.87 -12.29
CA LEU A 172 -11.69 -3.22 -13.56
C LEU A 172 -11.83 -2.10 -14.60
N SER A 173 -12.93 -1.34 -14.53
CA SER A 173 -13.19 -0.18 -15.40
C SER A 173 -12.15 0.93 -15.26
N SER A 174 -11.50 1.04 -14.09
CA SER A 174 -10.43 2.03 -13.86
C SER A 174 -9.03 1.54 -14.24
N ALA A 175 -8.92 0.36 -14.87
CA ALA A 175 -7.64 -0.15 -15.30
C ALA A 175 -7.13 0.64 -16.53
N ASP A 176 -5.88 1.09 -16.48
CA ASP A 176 -5.23 1.78 -17.62
C ASP A 176 -5.05 0.84 -18.81
N ARG A 177 -4.85 -0.43 -18.53
CA ARG A 177 -4.61 -1.44 -19.58
C ARG A 177 -4.96 -2.85 -19.10
N LEU A 178 -5.53 -3.64 -20.01
CA LEU A 178 -5.69 -5.09 -19.84
C LEU A 178 -4.60 -5.81 -20.64
N VAL A 179 -3.91 -6.73 -20.00
CA VAL A 179 -2.85 -7.55 -20.62
C VAL A 179 -3.23 -9.02 -20.48
N ASN A 180 -3.33 -9.71 -21.60
CA ASN A 180 -3.56 -11.15 -21.62
C ASN A 180 -2.24 -11.89 -21.44
N MET A 181 -2.11 -12.62 -20.34
CA MET A 181 -0.93 -13.39 -20.00
C MET A 181 -1.35 -14.79 -19.58
N ASN A 182 -0.77 -15.80 -20.22
CA ASN A 182 -1.02 -17.21 -19.87
C ASN A 182 -2.52 -17.56 -19.76
N LYS A 183 -3.31 -17.14 -20.74
CA LYS A 183 -4.79 -17.32 -20.79
C LYS A 183 -5.57 -16.59 -19.69
N ARG A 184 -4.94 -15.66 -18.97
CA ARG A 184 -5.60 -14.83 -17.96
C ARG A 184 -5.45 -13.36 -18.33
N SER A 185 -6.51 -12.60 -18.18
CA SER A 185 -6.48 -11.15 -18.32
C SER A 185 -6.03 -10.53 -17.00
N LYS A 186 -4.96 -9.71 -17.03
CA LYS A 186 -4.48 -8.94 -15.89
C LYS A 186 -4.76 -7.46 -16.10
N ALA A 187 -5.33 -6.83 -15.10
CA ALA A 187 -5.56 -5.39 -15.09
C ALA A 187 -4.31 -4.67 -14.61
N MET A 188 -3.89 -3.67 -15.34
CA MET A 188 -2.74 -2.84 -15.02
C MET A 188 -3.23 -1.46 -14.62
N TYR A 189 -2.72 -0.96 -13.52
CA TYR A 189 -3.05 0.36 -12.99
C TYR A 189 -1.78 1.18 -12.88
N ARG A 190 -1.83 2.43 -13.33
CA ARG A 190 -0.71 3.35 -13.24
C ARG A 190 -0.50 3.77 -11.78
N LEU A 191 0.75 3.77 -11.37
CA LEU A 191 1.19 4.32 -10.10
C LEU A 191 2.03 5.57 -10.35
N PRO A 192 2.04 6.54 -9.43
CA PRO A 192 3.00 7.64 -9.48
C PRO A 192 4.43 7.09 -9.45
N ASN A 193 5.32 7.61 -10.29
CA ASN A 193 6.70 7.10 -10.36
C ASN A 193 7.42 7.16 -9.01
N LYS A 194 7.11 8.18 -8.20
CA LYS A 194 7.65 8.36 -6.85
C LYS A 194 7.12 7.37 -5.81
N ALA A 195 6.06 6.64 -6.17
CA ALA A 195 5.47 5.67 -5.24
C ALA A 195 6.41 4.50 -4.93
N VAL A 196 7.26 4.11 -5.88
CA VAL A 196 8.23 3.03 -5.66
C VAL A 196 9.43 3.59 -4.90
N LYS A 197 9.59 3.17 -3.65
CA LYS A 197 10.70 3.59 -2.78
C LYS A 197 11.92 2.68 -2.95
N ARG A 198 11.68 1.37 -2.94
CA ARG A 198 12.72 0.36 -2.92
C ARG A 198 12.30 -0.91 -3.63
N VAL A 199 13.25 -1.57 -4.27
CA VAL A 199 13.13 -2.94 -4.76
C VAL A 199 14.05 -3.83 -3.94
N ILE A 200 13.49 -4.82 -3.27
CA ILE A 200 14.20 -5.75 -2.41
C ILE A 200 14.25 -7.10 -3.10
N LEU A 201 15.44 -7.51 -3.52
CA LEU A 201 15.67 -8.82 -4.14
C LEU A 201 15.69 -9.91 -3.07
N GLY A 202 15.17 -11.07 -3.41
CA GLY A 202 15.05 -12.16 -2.47
C GLY A 202 16.39 -12.78 -2.06
N TYR A 203 16.42 -13.38 -0.89
CA TYR A 203 17.62 -14.01 -0.31
C TYR A 203 18.10 -15.26 -1.06
N ARG A 204 17.28 -15.79 -1.98
CA ARG A 204 17.61 -16.91 -2.87
C ARG A 204 17.63 -16.51 -4.35
N CYS A 205 17.67 -15.21 -4.62
CA CYS A 205 17.72 -14.64 -5.95
C CYS A 205 19.04 -15.02 -6.64
N SER A 206 18.98 -15.40 -7.92
CA SER A 206 20.20 -15.64 -8.68
C SER A 206 20.92 -14.33 -8.99
N GLN A 207 22.24 -14.37 -9.13
CA GLN A 207 23.03 -13.19 -9.48
C GLN A 207 22.59 -12.59 -10.83
N GLU A 208 22.27 -13.44 -11.78
CA GLU A 208 21.79 -13.03 -13.09
C GLU A 208 20.47 -12.24 -12.99
N TYR A 209 19.51 -12.75 -12.22
CA TYR A 209 18.24 -12.06 -11.98
C TYR A 209 18.46 -10.71 -11.28
N CYS A 210 19.35 -10.68 -10.28
CA CYS A 210 19.71 -9.44 -9.60
C CYS A 210 20.26 -8.38 -10.57
N GLN A 211 21.15 -8.79 -11.48
CA GLN A 211 21.72 -7.91 -12.50
C GLN A 211 20.66 -7.42 -13.49
N GLN A 212 19.75 -8.29 -13.92
CA GLN A 212 18.66 -7.92 -14.81
C GLN A 212 17.76 -6.85 -14.16
N VAL A 213 17.33 -7.04 -12.92
CA VAL A 213 16.50 -6.07 -12.22
C VAL A 213 17.20 -4.73 -12.06
N LYS A 214 18.48 -4.74 -11.68
CA LYS A 214 19.30 -3.52 -11.62
C LYS A 214 19.38 -2.81 -12.96
N HIS A 215 19.62 -3.58 -14.02
CA HIS A 215 19.67 -3.05 -15.37
C HIS A 215 18.37 -2.34 -15.75
N TYR A 216 17.21 -2.97 -15.52
CA TYR A 216 15.91 -2.34 -15.80
C TYR A 216 15.69 -1.05 -15.02
N LEU A 217 15.99 -1.04 -13.72
CA LEU A 217 15.85 0.16 -12.90
C LEU A 217 16.77 1.31 -13.38
N SER A 218 17.97 0.98 -13.86
CA SER A 218 18.93 1.98 -14.36
C SER A 218 18.55 2.56 -15.72
N GLN A 219 17.87 1.80 -16.56
CA GLN A 219 17.49 2.24 -17.92
C GLN A 219 16.31 3.21 -17.90
N ASP A 220 15.40 3.09 -16.92
CA ASP A 220 14.25 3.97 -16.84
C ASP A 220 14.54 5.16 -15.91
N ILE A 221 14.53 6.37 -16.49
CA ILE A 221 14.77 7.62 -15.77
C ILE A 221 13.80 7.82 -14.60
N ASN A 222 12.59 7.27 -14.72
CA ASN A 222 11.55 7.38 -13.71
C ASN A 222 11.85 6.57 -12.45
N TYR A 223 12.73 5.57 -12.53
CA TYR A 223 13.07 4.69 -11.41
C TYR A 223 14.52 4.82 -10.92
N ARG A 224 15.28 5.82 -11.41
CA ARG A 224 16.66 6.06 -10.95
C ARG A 224 16.77 6.39 -9.46
N HIS A 225 15.70 6.87 -8.86
CA HIS A 225 15.63 7.16 -7.42
C HIS A 225 15.38 5.92 -6.57
N VAL A 226 14.98 4.80 -7.19
CA VAL A 226 14.60 3.57 -6.49
C VAL A 226 15.84 2.88 -5.95
N GLU A 227 15.87 2.66 -4.66
CA GLU A 227 16.92 1.87 -4.01
C GLU A 227 16.75 0.39 -4.38
N CYS A 228 17.82 -0.26 -4.83
CA CYS A 228 17.85 -1.69 -5.12
C CYS A 228 18.76 -2.40 -4.13
N VAL A 229 18.18 -3.25 -3.29
CA VAL A 229 18.88 -3.99 -2.23
C VAL A 229 18.54 -5.47 -2.30
N GLN A 230 19.28 -6.29 -1.56
CA GLN A 230 19.01 -7.72 -1.44
C GLN A 230 18.71 -8.09 0.01
N ALA A 231 17.69 -8.89 0.23
CA ALA A 231 17.45 -9.53 1.51
C ALA A 231 18.50 -10.66 1.71
N GLN A 232 19.07 -10.74 2.88
CA GLN A 232 19.92 -11.86 3.30
C GLN A 232 19.39 -12.43 4.61
N LEU A 233 19.44 -13.75 4.73
CA LEU A 233 19.10 -14.42 5.99
C LEU A 233 20.36 -14.46 6.85
N ASP A 234 20.31 -13.80 8.01
CA ASP A 234 21.37 -13.92 9.00
C ASP A 234 21.36 -15.34 9.59
N PRO A 235 22.44 -16.13 9.44
CA PRO A 235 22.47 -17.50 9.93
C PRO A 235 22.39 -17.63 11.44
N LYS A 236 22.76 -16.57 12.19
CA LYS A 236 22.74 -16.58 13.66
C LYS A 236 21.38 -16.24 14.23
N THR A 237 20.76 -15.17 13.71
CA THR A 237 19.49 -14.65 14.23
C THR A 237 18.28 -15.21 13.49
N GLN A 238 18.47 -15.86 12.33
CA GLN A 238 17.43 -16.29 11.42
C GLN A 238 16.51 -15.12 10.94
N CYS A 239 16.98 -13.89 11.11
CA CYS A 239 16.28 -12.68 10.66
C CYS A 239 16.75 -12.26 9.28
N LEU A 240 15.85 -11.66 8.50
CA LEU A 240 16.20 -11.05 7.23
C LEU A 240 16.84 -9.68 7.46
N GLN A 241 17.93 -9.41 6.76
CA GLN A 241 18.66 -8.14 6.74
C GLN A 241 18.78 -7.64 5.31
N LEU A 242 18.84 -6.32 5.13
CA LEU A 242 19.08 -5.71 3.82
C LEU A 242 20.58 -5.47 3.63
N VAL A 243 21.06 -5.86 2.47
CA VAL A 243 22.42 -5.59 2.04
C VAL A 243 22.44 -4.86 0.71
N THR A 244 23.36 -3.91 0.57
CA THR A 244 23.57 -3.22 -0.70
C THR A 244 24.17 -4.20 -1.70
N ILE A 245 23.61 -4.27 -2.88
CA ILE A 245 24.12 -5.10 -3.95
C ILE A 245 25.28 -4.37 -4.62
N LYS A 246 26.43 -4.95 -4.59
CA LYS A 246 27.65 -4.43 -5.27
C LYS A 246 27.53 -4.56 -6.79
#